data_3c446177e2543c294bef013f96dbd1b7
#
_entry.id   3c446177e2543c294bef013f96dbd1b7
#
_cell.length_a   1.000
_cell.length_b   1.000
_cell.length_c   1.000
_cell.angle_alpha   90.00
_cell.angle_beta   90.00
_cell.angle_gamma   90.00
#
_symmetry.space_group_name_H-M   'P 1'
#
loop_
_entity.id
_entity.type
_entity.pdbx_description
1 polymer ?
#
loop_
_entity_poly.entity_id
_entity_poly.type
_entity_poly.pdbx_seq_one_letter_code
_entity_poly.pdbx_strand_id
1 'polypeptide(L)'
;MDLSHLDLLRELADRGSVTAVATATHRSPSAVSQQLKTVQRQLGVELVRRVGRGVVLTEEGRALARASVGVATAVAEAEAAFDAVRGGTGGVVRVSVFASAAELLLPGVLHRMRSHPGIELDVADRDVSEDEFAPLTAGFDVVLAHRSDGVLPPGRASTTVVSLLREPLEVALPLGHRLADRSRVAVDDVIREPWIGVPEGYPIDRVLVSMALQSGVAPEVVHRTVHLPLIENLVAAGHGVALVPRHTSASRAPGRFHLATLENVRAGRHLEALMRPDRAARPAVRTVVDEIRAEAASI
;
A
#
# COMPACT_ATOMS: atom_id res chain seq x y z
N MET A 1 -15.91 -9.34 29.48
CA MET A 1 -15.42 -8.87 28.16
C MET A 1 -15.44 -10.04 27.22
N ASP A 2 -15.99 -9.91 26.02
CA ASP A 2 -16.02 -10.98 25.01
C ASP A 2 -15.26 -10.55 23.73
N LEU A 3 -15.14 -11.46 22.77
CA LEU A 3 -14.40 -11.19 21.54
C LEU A 3 -14.98 -10.03 20.72
N SER A 4 -16.32 -9.85 20.75
CA SER A 4 -16.98 -8.79 20.00
C SER A 4 -16.62 -7.40 20.53
N HIS A 5 -16.29 -7.30 21.80
CA HIS A 5 -15.83 -6.07 22.42
C HIS A 5 -14.39 -5.70 22.01
N LEU A 6 -13.53 -6.72 21.91
CA LEU A 6 -12.16 -6.57 21.45
C LEU A 6 -12.13 -6.15 19.97
N ASP A 7 -12.92 -6.81 19.13
CA ASP A 7 -13.07 -6.47 17.72
C ASP A 7 -13.55 -5.03 17.52
N LEU A 8 -14.53 -4.60 18.30
CA LEU A 8 -15.05 -3.25 18.24
C LEU A 8 -13.97 -2.18 18.50
N LEU A 9 -13.14 -2.39 19.52
CA LEU A 9 -12.06 -1.47 19.87
C LEU A 9 -10.96 -1.46 18.79
N ARG A 10 -10.65 -2.62 18.22
CA ARG A 10 -9.73 -2.74 17.10
C ARG A 10 -10.24 -1.99 15.88
N GLU A 11 -11.50 -2.26 15.46
CA GLU A 11 -12.12 -1.57 14.34
C GLU A 11 -12.16 -0.04 14.56
N LEU A 12 -12.38 0.41 15.81
CA LEU A 12 -12.34 1.83 16.12
C LEU A 12 -10.92 2.41 16.05
N ALA A 13 -9.90 1.64 16.44
CA ALA A 13 -8.50 2.04 16.31
C ALA A 13 -8.10 2.20 14.82
N ASP A 14 -8.52 1.24 13.98
CA ASP A 14 -8.16 1.19 12.57
C ASP A 14 -8.91 2.26 11.74
N ARG A 15 -10.18 2.51 12.05
CA ARG A 15 -11.07 3.38 11.25
C ARG A 15 -11.25 4.79 11.78
N GLY A 16 -10.88 5.04 13.04
CA GLY A 16 -10.87 6.37 13.65
C GLY A 16 -12.25 6.97 13.95
N SER A 17 -13.37 6.33 13.55
CA SER A 17 -14.70 6.88 13.83
C SER A 17 -15.79 5.82 14.02
N VAL A 18 -16.75 6.12 14.90
CA VAL A 18 -17.92 5.28 15.16
C VAL A 18 -18.75 5.05 13.88
N THR A 19 -18.89 6.07 13.04
CA THR A 19 -19.62 5.94 11.78
C THR A 19 -18.93 5.02 10.81
N ALA A 20 -17.60 5.11 10.66
CA ALA A 20 -16.83 4.23 9.80
C ALA A 20 -16.89 2.77 10.29
N VAL A 21 -16.80 2.54 11.62
CA VAL A 21 -17.01 1.22 12.22
C VAL A 21 -18.41 0.69 11.92
N ALA A 22 -19.44 1.51 12.12
CA ALA A 22 -20.83 1.13 11.88
C ALA A 22 -21.06 0.69 10.43
N THR A 23 -20.56 1.48 9.47
CA THR A 23 -20.62 1.13 8.03
C THR A 23 -19.91 -0.19 7.74
N ALA A 24 -18.69 -0.36 8.23
CA ALA A 24 -17.87 -1.55 7.97
C ALA A 24 -18.42 -2.84 8.61
N THR A 25 -19.13 -2.70 9.73
CA THR A 25 -19.71 -3.85 10.46
C THR A 25 -21.21 -4.04 10.18
N HIS A 26 -21.76 -3.32 9.20
CA HIS A 26 -23.20 -3.33 8.85
C HIS A 26 -24.12 -3.09 10.08
N ARG A 27 -23.74 -2.14 10.94
CA ARG A 27 -24.47 -1.75 12.15
C ARG A 27 -24.88 -0.27 12.10
N SER A 28 -25.75 0.15 13.01
CA SER A 28 -26.03 1.57 13.18
C SER A 28 -24.96 2.22 14.09
N PRO A 29 -24.64 3.53 13.90
CA PRO A 29 -23.75 4.26 14.81
C PRO A 29 -24.22 4.25 16.26
N SER A 30 -25.54 4.21 16.48
CA SER A 30 -26.13 4.09 17.82
C SER A 30 -25.82 2.75 18.47
N ALA A 31 -25.91 1.64 17.72
CA ALA A 31 -25.57 0.30 18.21
C ALA A 31 -24.09 0.19 18.60
N VAL A 32 -23.19 0.71 17.76
CA VAL A 32 -21.76 0.78 18.05
C VAL A 32 -21.48 1.61 19.31
N SER A 33 -22.12 2.79 19.44
CA SER A 33 -21.97 3.64 20.62
C SER A 33 -22.50 2.98 21.89
N GLN A 34 -23.61 2.25 21.80
CA GLN A 34 -24.18 1.50 22.92
C GLN A 34 -23.26 0.38 23.38
N GLN A 35 -22.67 -0.35 22.45
CA GLN A 35 -21.72 -1.42 22.74
C GLN A 35 -20.46 -0.86 23.43
N LEU A 36 -19.90 0.25 22.95
CA LEU A 36 -18.78 0.94 23.61
C LEU A 36 -19.10 1.32 25.05
N LYS A 37 -20.30 1.89 25.31
CA LYS A 37 -20.75 2.20 26.68
C LYS A 37 -20.86 0.95 27.56
N THR A 38 -21.32 -0.16 26.98
CA THR A 38 -21.43 -1.43 27.71
C THR A 38 -20.06 -1.96 28.12
N VAL A 39 -19.08 -1.95 27.20
CA VAL A 39 -17.70 -2.38 27.49
C VAL A 39 -17.09 -1.53 28.59
N GLN A 40 -17.19 -0.20 28.49
CA GLN A 40 -16.65 0.73 29.48
C GLN A 40 -17.26 0.49 30.88
N ARG A 41 -18.58 0.26 30.97
CA ARG A 41 -19.23 -0.08 32.22
C ARG A 41 -18.75 -1.41 32.82
N GLN A 42 -18.55 -2.43 31.98
CA GLN A 42 -18.06 -3.75 32.43
C GLN A 42 -16.63 -3.68 32.96
N LEU A 43 -15.79 -2.84 32.35
CA LEU A 43 -14.38 -2.71 32.73
C LEU A 43 -14.14 -1.62 33.78
N GLY A 44 -15.13 -0.76 34.04
CA GLY A 44 -15.02 0.34 35.00
C GLY A 44 -14.04 1.44 34.58
N VAL A 45 -13.72 1.53 33.25
CA VAL A 45 -12.74 2.48 32.72
C VAL A 45 -13.24 3.09 31.41
N GLU A 46 -12.88 4.35 31.17
CA GLU A 46 -13.15 5.00 29.88
C GLU A 46 -12.16 4.50 28.81
N LEU A 47 -12.71 3.95 27.73
CA LEU A 47 -11.94 3.45 26.57
C LEU A 47 -11.96 4.44 25.41
N VAL A 48 -12.91 5.36 25.41
CA VAL A 48 -13.06 6.40 24.40
C VAL A 48 -13.37 7.74 25.05
N ARG A 49 -12.86 8.82 24.48
CA ARG A 49 -13.20 10.20 24.85
C ARG A 49 -13.70 10.99 23.64
N ARG A 50 -14.56 11.96 23.87
CA ARG A 50 -15.04 12.85 22.81
C ARG A 50 -13.98 13.88 22.45
N VAL A 51 -13.81 14.10 21.12
CA VAL A 51 -12.98 15.17 20.57
C VAL A 51 -13.77 15.82 19.43
N GLY A 52 -14.22 17.04 19.65
CA GLY A 52 -15.12 17.71 18.72
C GLY A 52 -16.40 16.92 18.48
N ARG A 53 -16.68 16.61 17.21
CA ARG A 53 -17.83 15.77 16.80
C ARG A 53 -17.53 14.27 16.77
N GLY A 54 -16.27 13.89 16.99
CA GLY A 54 -15.81 12.50 16.92
C GLY A 54 -15.49 11.89 18.29
N VAL A 55 -15.02 10.66 18.25
CA VAL A 55 -14.52 9.89 19.41
C VAL A 55 -13.12 9.39 19.08
N VAL A 56 -12.23 9.44 20.07
CA VAL A 56 -10.90 8.84 19.98
C VAL A 56 -10.69 7.87 21.14
N LEU A 57 -9.87 6.85 20.94
CA LEU A 57 -9.51 5.94 22.02
C LEU A 57 -8.67 6.65 23.09
N THR A 58 -8.90 6.31 24.34
CA THR A 58 -8.02 6.65 25.47
C THR A 58 -6.72 5.83 25.38
N GLU A 59 -5.80 5.98 26.32
CA GLU A 59 -4.61 5.14 26.39
C GLU A 59 -4.98 3.69 26.70
N GLU A 60 -5.91 3.47 27.62
CA GLU A 60 -6.48 2.16 27.96
C GLU A 60 -7.19 1.54 26.76
N GLY A 61 -8.00 2.33 26.03
CA GLY A 61 -8.66 1.88 24.82
C GLY A 61 -7.65 1.44 23.75
N ARG A 62 -6.58 2.20 23.55
CA ARG A 62 -5.50 1.83 22.61
C ARG A 62 -4.72 0.58 23.07
N ALA A 63 -4.45 0.46 24.37
CA ALA A 63 -3.80 -0.72 24.91
C ALA A 63 -4.62 -1.98 24.66
N LEU A 64 -5.94 -1.89 24.92
CA LEU A 64 -6.86 -3.02 24.70
C LEU A 64 -7.04 -3.33 23.21
N ALA A 65 -7.11 -2.33 22.35
CA ALA A 65 -7.15 -2.51 20.89
C ALA A 65 -5.88 -3.21 20.36
N ARG A 66 -4.70 -2.84 20.87
CA ARG A 66 -3.44 -3.55 20.53
C ARG A 66 -3.46 -5.01 21.00
N ALA A 67 -3.89 -5.26 22.24
CA ALA A 67 -3.98 -6.61 22.78
C ALA A 67 -4.98 -7.48 22.00
N SER A 68 -6.05 -6.89 21.47
CA SER A 68 -7.07 -7.60 20.70
C SER A 68 -6.55 -8.19 19.39
N VAL A 69 -5.48 -7.63 18.82
CA VAL A 69 -4.85 -8.16 17.59
C VAL A 69 -4.36 -9.60 17.82
N GLY A 70 -3.68 -9.85 18.95
CA GLY A 70 -3.21 -11.20 19.28
C GLY A 70 -4.35 -12.20 19.46
N VAL A 71 -5.45 -11.78 20.09
CA VAL A 71 -6.64 -12.62 20.26
C VAL A 71 -7.28 -12.95 18.91
N ALA A 72 -7.46 -11.96 18.04
CA ALA A 72 -8.01 -12.18 16.70
C ALA A 72 -7.12 -13.10 15.85
N THR A 73 -5.80 -12.95 15.96
CA THR A 73 -4.85 -13.84 15.27
C THR A 73 -4.98 -15.28 15.77
N ALA A 74 -5.05 -15.51 17.08
CA ALA A 74 -5.22 -16.85 17.63
C ALA A 74 -6.55 -17.50 17.21
N VAL A 75 -7.64 -16.71 17.12
CA VAL A 75 -8.93 -17.21 16.59
C VAL A 75 -8.78 -17.59 15.11
N ALA A 76 -8.18 -16.73 14.29
CA ALA A 76 -7.96 -17.00 12.87
C ALA A 76 -7.06 -18.23 12.64
N GLU A 77 -6.06 -18.46 13.49
CA GLU A 77 -5.21 -19.66 13.46
C GLU A 77 -5.98 -20.93 13.82
N ALA A 78 -6.86 -20.85 14.81
CA ALA A 78 -7.71 -21.99 15.18
C ALA A 78 -8.72 -22.35 14.07
N GLU A 79 -9.34 -21.34 13.45
CA GLU A 79 -10.21 -21.52 12.28
C GLU A 79 -9.43 -22.13 11.10
N ALA A 80 -8.23 -21.64 10.82
CA ALA A 80 -7.36 -22.18 9.79
C ALA A 80 -6.97 -23.63 10.02
N ALA A 81 -6.69 -24.01 11.26
CA ALA A 81 -6.39 -25.41 11.64
C ALA A 81 -7.62 -26.32 11.43
N PHE A 82 -8.81 -25.82 11.76
CA PHE A 82 -10.05 -26.54 11.55
C PHE A 82 -10.35 -26.74 10.05
N ASP A 83 -10.20 -25.68 9.26
CA ASP A 83 -10.43 -25.71 7.80
C ASP A 83 -9.44 -26.66 7.09
N ALA A 84 -8.19 -26.71 7.55
CA ALA A 84 -7.19 -27.63 7.02
C ALA A 84 -7.62 -29.09 7.16
N VAL A 85 -8.24 -29.46 8.29
CA VAL A 85 -8.77 -30.82 8.52
C VAL A 85 -9.96 -31.14 7.59
N ARG A 86 -10.74 -30.12 7.23
CA ARG A 86 -11.91 -30.26 6.34
C ARG A 86 -11.55 -30.19 4.85
N GLY A 87 -10.29 -29.96 4.51
CA GLY A 87 -9.84 -29.80 3.12
C GLY A 87 -10.29 -28.49 2.46
N GLY A 88 -10.70 -27.50 3.27
CA GLY A 88 -11.18 -26.21 2.79
C GLY A 88 -10.11 -25.12 2.92
N THR A 89 -9.52 -24.69 1.80
CA THR A 89 -8.63 -23.52 1.74
C THR A 89 -9.23 -22.40 0.90
N GLY A 90 -10.53 -22.37 0.74
CA GLY A 90 -11.23 -21.45 -0.16
C GLY A 90 -11.70 -20.15 0.51
N GLY A 91 -12.35 -19.32 -0.29
CA GLY A 91 -13.02 -18.09 0.12
C GLY A 91 -12.58 -16.86 -0.66
N VAL A 92 -13.21 -15.73 -0.37
CA VAL A 92 -12.89 -14.45 -1.00
C VAL A 92 -11.70 -13.81 -0.28
N VAL A 93 -10.72 -13.36 -1.06
CA VAL A 93 -9.57 -12.56 -0.60
C VAL A 93 -9.66 -11.19 -1.27
N ARG A 94 -9.83 -10.15 -0.46
CA ARG A 94 -9.90 -8.76 -0.92
C ARG A 94 -8.50 -8.18 -1.00
N VAL A 95 -8.12 -7.77 -2.20
CA VAL A 95 -6.77 -7.24 -2.49
C VAL A 95 -6.88 -5.79 -2.95
N SER A 96 -6.22 -4.88 -2.24
CA SER A 96 -6.00 -3.52 -2.73
C SER A 96 -4.70 -3.46 -3.51
N VAL A 97 -4.73 -2.89 -4.69
CA VAL A 97 -3.55 -2.68 -5.54
C VAL A 97 -3.50 -1.23 -6.03
N PHE A 98 -2.34 -0.70 -6.32
CA PHE A 98 -2.19 0.55 -7.07
C PHE A 98 -1.84 0.25 -8.53
N ALA A 99 -2.22 1.15 -9.45
CA ALA A 99 -2.26 0.89 -10.89
C ALA A 99 -0.99 0.24 -11.45
N SER A 100 0.20 0.79 -11.17
CA SER A 100 1.44 0.24 -11.73
C SER A 100 1.88 -1.11 -11.13
N ALA A 101 1.49 -1.43 -9.89
CA ALA A 101 1.68 -2.78 -9.35
C ALA A 101 0.69 -3.78 -9.94
N ALA A 102 -0.56 -3.33 -10.18
CA ALA A 102 -1.55 -4.15 -10.87
C ALA A 102 -1.08 -4.53 -12.27
N GLU A 103 -0.60 -3.56 -13.05
CA GLU A 103 -0.05 -3.82 -14.39
C GLU A 103 1.12 -4.83 -14.36
N LEU A 104 2.00 -4.69 -13.36
CA LEU A 104 3.22 -5.50 -13.26
C LEU A 104 2.95 -6.92 -12.77
N LEU A 105 2.09 -7.10 -11.77
CA LEU A 105 1.95 -8.36 -11.03
C LEU A 105 0.64 -9.10 -11.31
N LEU A 106 -0.47 -8.37 -11.47
CA LEU A 106 -1.79 -9.00 -11.47
C LEU A 106 -2.01 -10.02 -12.60
N PRO A 107 -1.54 -9.81 -13.85
CA PRO A 107 -1.71 -10.81 -14.91
C PRO A 107 -1.10 -12.17 -14.56
N GLY A 108 0.13 -12.19 -14.03
CA GLY A 108 0.79 -13.42 -13.63
C GLY A 108 0.17 -14.03 -12.38
N VAL A 109 -0.18 -13.22 -11.38
CA VAL A 109 -0.90 -13.68 -10.19
C VAL A 109 -2.22 -14.36 -10.57
N LEU A 110 -3.05 -13.75 -11.41
CA LEU A 110 -4.31 -14.35 -11.87
C LEU A 110 -4.09 -15.65 -12.64
N HIS A 111 -2.99 -15.74 -13.41
CA HIS A 111 -2.64 -16.99 -14.06
C HIS A 111 -2.32 -18.10 -13.04
N ARG A 112 -1.50 -17.81 -12.02
CA ARG A 112 -1.13 -18.74 -10.94
C ARG A 112 -2.34 -19.16 -10.10
N MET A 113 -3.24 -18.22 -9.84
CA MET A 113 -4.46 -18.48 -9.06
C MET A 113 -5.43 -19.49 -9.71
N ARG A 114 -5.28 -19.80 -10.99
CA ARG A 114 -6.04 -20.90 -11.64
C ARG A 114 -5.81 -22.26 -10.98
N SER A 115 -4.68 -22.46 -10.31
CA SER A 115 -4.38 -23.67 -9.54
C SER A 115 -5.12 -23.72 -8.20
N HIS A 116 -5.79 -22.64 -7.80
CA HIS A 116 -6.50 -22.50 -6.52
C HIS A 116 -7.98 -22.14 -6.73
N PRO A 117 -8.80 -23.00 -7.39
CA PRO A 117 -10.15 -22.64 -7.83
C PRO A 117 -11.13 -22.34 -6.68
N GLY A 118 -10.77 -22.72 -5.45
CA GLY A 118 -11.56 -22.39 -4.25
C GLY A 118 -11.34 -20.97 -3.72
N ILE A 119 -10.36 -20.22 -4.26
CA ILE A 119 -10.03 -18.86 -3.81
C ILE A 119 -10.49 -17.87 -4.88
N GLU A 120 -11.35 -16.95 -4.50
CA GLU A 120 -11.79 -15.82 -5.32
C GLU A 120 -11.03 -14.55 -4.94
N LEU A 121 -10.53 -13.80 -5.93
CA LEU A 121 -9.90 -12.50 -5.71
C LEU A 121 -10.89 -11.38 -5.99
N ASP A 122 -11.14 -10.54 -4.97
CA ASP A 122 -11.84 -9.26 -5.10
C ASP A 122 -10.81 -8.14 -5.11
N VAL A 123 -10.49 -7.60 -6.29
CA VAL A 123 -9.40 -6.65 -6.50
C VAL A 123 -9.95 -5.23 -6.64
N ALA A 124 -9.41 -4.31 -5.85
CA ALA A 124 -9.75 -2.89 -5.93
C ALA A 124 -8.50 -2.03 -6.16
N ASP A 125 -8.59 -1.11 -7.12
CA ASP A 125 -7.55 -0.11 -7.38
C ASP A 125 -7.61 1.00 -6.31
N ARG A 126 -6.47 1.20 -5.61
CA ARG A 126 -6.28 2.25 -4.60
C ARG A 126 -4.84 2.76 -4.68
N ASP A 127 -4.68 3.92 -5.28
CA ASP A 127 -3.39 4.61 -5.33
C ASP A 127 -3.41 5.78 -4.35
N VAL A 128 -2.70 5.62 -3.25
CA VAL A 128 -2.67 6.55 -2.12
C VAL A 128 -1.21 6.88 -1.75
N SER A 129 -1.00 7.89 -0.92
CA SER A 129 0.33 8.22 -0.39
C SER A 129 0.88 7.11 0.51
N GLU A 130 2.20 7.10 0.75
CA GLU A 130 2.89 6.03 1.49
C GLU A 130 2.30 5.75 2.89
N ASP A 131 1.85 6.78 3.58
CA ASP A 131 1.31 6.70 4.95
C ASP A 131 -0.17 6.28 5.00
N GLU A 132 -0.84 6.25 3.87
CA GLU A 132 -2.26 5.86 3.78
C GLU A 132 -2.46 4.37 3.46
N PHE A 133 -1.40 3.62 3.07
CA PHE A 133 -1.56 2.20 2.75
C PHE A 133 -1.89 1.33 3.96
N ALA A 134 -1.20 1.53 5.10
CA ALA A 134 -1.47 0.72 6.30
C ALA A 134 -2.92 0.81 6.77
N PRO A 135 -3.58 1.98 6.81
CA PRO A 135 -5.02 2.10 7.09
C PRO A 135 -5.93 1.29 6.17
N LEU A 136 -5.55 1.03 4.90
CA LEU A 136 -6.37 0.23 3.98
C LEU A 136 -6.52 -1.22 4.44
N THR A 137 -5.61 -1.74 5.27
CA THR A 137 -5.71 -3.11 5.84
C THR A 137 -6.96 -3.32 6.71
N ALA A 138 -7.62 -2.24 7.14
CA ALA A 138 -8.93 -2.31 7.81
C ALA A 138 -10.06 -2.79 6.87
N GLY A 139 -9.91 -2.61 5.54
CA GLY A 139 -10.93 -2.96 4.55
C GLY A 139 -10.54 -4.09 3.60
N PHE A 140 -9.23 -4.39 3.50
CA PHE A 140 -8.67 -5.39 2.60
C PHE A 140 -7.91 -6.46 3.36
N ASP A 141 -7.88 -7.67 2.81
CA ASP A 141 -7.10 -8.78 3.37
C ASP A 141 -5.61 -8.63 3.03
N VAL A 142 -5.31 -8.16 1.82
CA VAL A 142 -3.96 -7.86 1.34
C VAL A 142 -3.96 -6.45 0.73
N VAL A 143 -2.99 -5.64 1.09
CA VAL A 143 -2.76 -4.32 0.51
C VAL A 143 -1.39 -4.32 -0.15
N LEU A 144 -1.34 -4.25 -1.48
CA LEU A 144 -0.10 -3.98 -2.17
C LEU A 144 0.23 -2.51 -1.98
N ALA A 145 1.36 -2.26 -1.36
CA ALA A 145 1.84 -0.94 -1.01
C ALA A 145 3.19 -0.65 -1.65
N HIS A 146 3.49 0.60 -1.81
CA HIS A 146 4.84 1.04 -2.15
C HIS A 146 5.39 1.96 -1.06
N ARG A 147 6.70 2.00 -0.94
CA ARG A 147 7.41 2.99 -0.11
C ARG A 147 8.76 3.35 -0.71
N SER A 148 9.24 4.53 -0.40
CA SER A 148 10.60 4.96 -0.70
C SER A 148 11.65 4.21 0.14
N ASP A 149 12.91 4.29 -0.26
CA ASP A 149 14.04 3.91 0.59
C ASP A 149 14.09 4.83 1.84
N GLY A 150 14.49 4.31 2.98
CA GLY A 150 14.70 5.10 4.20
C GLY A 150 13.64 4.89 5.28
N VAL A 151 12.92 5.95 5.69
CA VAL A 151 11.98 5.90 6.82
C VAL A 151 10.77 5.01 6.50
N LEU A 152 10.42 4.15 7.47
CA LEU A 152 9.24 3.31 7.36
C LEU A 152 7.96 4.12 7.58
N PRO A 153 6.93 3.95 6.74
CA PRO A 153 5.67 4.66 6.89
C PRO A 153 4.97 4.36 8.22
N PRO A 154 4.19 5.32 8.76
CA PRO A 154 3.36 5.11 9.94
C PRO A 154 2.40 3.93 9.78
N GLY A 155 2.07 3.24 10.87
CA GLY A 155 1.14 2.10 10.88
C GLY A 155 1.71 0.78 10.36
N ARG A 156 2.83 0.80 9.64
CA ARG A 156 3.47 -0.43 9.11
C ARG A 156 3.87 -1.41 10.23
N ALA A 157 4.29 -0.90 11.39
CA ALA A 157 4.69 -1.74 12.53
C ALA A 157 3.53 -2.57 13.13
N SER A 158 2.28 -2.20 12.87
CA SER A 158 1.09 -2.94 13.32
C SER A 158 0.55 -3.93 12.27
N THR A 159 1.22 -4.05 11.13
CA THR A 159 0.86 -4.96 10.05
C THR A 159 1.87 -6.10 9.90
N THR A 160 1.42 -7.23 9.38
CA THR A 160 2.30 -8.25 8.81
C THR A 160 2.75 -7.77 7.43
N VAL A 161 4.05 -7.77 7.19
CA VAL A 161 4.64 -7.25 5.95
C VAL A 161 5.40 -8.35 5.23
N VAL A 162 5.10 -8.51 3.95
CA VAL A 162 5.87 -9.35 3.04
C VAL A 162 6.52 -8.46 1.99
N SER A 163 7.85 -8.41 1.98
CA SER A 163 8.59 -7.72 0.92
C SER A 163 8.47 -8.50 -0.38
N LEU A 164 8.14 -7.81 -1.47
CA LEU A 164 7.95 -8.39 -2.79
C LEU A 164 9.18 -8.14 -3.66
N LEU A 165 9.42 -6.89 -4.02
CA LEU A 165 10.58 -6.50 -4.81
C LEU A 165 10.97 -5.04 -4.54
N ARG A 166 12.21 -4.69 -4.90
CA ARG A 166 12.63 -3.29 -5.02
C ARG A 166 12.71 -2.92 -6.50
N GLU A 167 11.84 -2.02 -6.92
CA GLU A 167 11.77 -1.54 -8.29
C GLU A 167 12.64 -0.28 -8.46
N PRO A 168 13.65 -0.28 -9.36
CA PRO A 168 14.40 0.92 -9.69
C PRO A 168 13.50 1.97 -10.33
N LEU A 169 13.78 3.25 -10.03
CA LEU A 169 13.22 4.39 -10.74
C LEU A 169 14.27 4.93 -11.70
N GLU A 170 13.88 5.14 -12.95
CA GLU A 170 14.75 5.67 -14.01
C GLU A 170 14.20 7.00 -14.53
N VAL A 171 15.08 7.81 -15.07
CA VAL A 171 14.71 9.06 -15.74
C VAL A 171 14.22 8.71 -17.14
N ALA A 172 12.96 9.01 -17.44
CA ALA A 172 12.40 8.96 -18.78
C ALA A 172 12.70 10.28 -19.50
N LEU A 173 13.36 10.19 -20.65
CA LEU A 173 13.81 11.29 -21.49
C LEU A 173 13.13 11.23 -22.85
N PRO A 174 12.63 12.35 -23.41
CA PRO A 174 12.12 12.38 -24.79
C PRO A 174 13.16 11.87 -25.79
N LEU A 175 12.73 11.28 -26.92
CA LEU A 175 13.66 10.74 -27.95
C LEU A 175 14.67 11.77 -28.47
N GLY A 176 14.27 13.03 -28.59
CA GLY A 176 15.14 14.13 -29.05
C GLY A 176 15.92 14.84 -27.95
N HIS A 177 15.90 14.34 -26.71
CA HIS A 177 16.57 14.97 -25.60
C HIS A 177 18.10 14.89 -25.74
N ARG A 178 18.85 15.94 -25.33
CA ARG A 178 20.33 16.02 -25.41
C ARG A 178 21.08 14.88 -24.68
N LEU A 179 20.38 14.19 -23.75
CA LEU A 179 20.90 13.07 -22.96
C LEU A 179 20.32 11.71 -23.41
N ALA A 180 19.52 11.66 -24.47
CA ALA A 180 18.81 10.45 -24.88
C ALA A 180 19.73 9.26 -25.19
N ASP A 181 20.96 9.51 -25.61
CA ASP A 181 21.95 8.47 -25.92
C ASP A 181 22.69 7.96 -24.67
N ARG A 182 22.42 8.53 -23.49
CA ARG A 182 23.06 8.12 -22.24
C ARG A 182 22.22 7.10 -21.52
N SER A 183 22.83 5.97 -21.17
CA SER A 183 22.20 4.96 -20.28
C SER A 183 22.21 5.37 -18.80
N ARG A 184 23.02 6.37 -18.44
CA ARG A 184 23.17 6.90 -17.08
C ARG A 184 23.28 8.43 -17.14
N VAL A 185 22.65 9.09 -16.17
CA VAL A 185 22.64 10.56 -16.05
C VAL A 185 22.90 10.98 -14.60
N ALA A 186 23.67 12.05 -14.42
CA ALA A 186 23.86 12.64 -13.10
C ALA A 186 22.67 13.53 -12.73
N VAL A 187 22.50 13.79 -11.44
CA VAL A 187 21.44 14.71 -10.95
C VAL A 187 21.59 16.09 -11.59
N ASP A 188 22.83 16.63 -11.64
CA ASP A 188 23.10 17.97 -12.19
C ASP A 188 22.81 18.08 -13.68
N ASP A 189 22.81 16.95 -14.39
CA ASP A 189 22.47 16.92 -15.82
C ASP A 189 20.96 17.16 -16.07
N VAL A 190 20.10 16.74 -15.14
CA VAL A 190 18.65 16.65 -15.36
C VAL A 190 17.81 17.49 -14.39
N ILE A 191 18.37 17.95 -13.26
CA ILE A 191 17.58 18.63 -12.22
C ILE A 191 16.91 19.92 -12.71
N ARG A 192 17.53 20.59 -13.72
CA ARG A 192 17.04 21.84 -14.30
C ARG A 192 16.06 21.66 -15.45
N GLU A 193 15.81 20.41 -15.86
CA GLU A 193 14.80 20.13 -16.89
C GLU A 193 13.39 20.33 -16.31
N PRO A 194 12.37 20.60 -17.13
CA PRO A 194 10.99 20.60 -16.68
C PRO A 194 10.57 19.17 -16.28
N TRP A 195 10.06 19.00 -15.06
CA TRP A 195 9.70 17.71 -14.51
C TRP A 195 8.20 17.45 -14.59
N ILE A 196 7.84 16.23 -14.98
CA ILE A 196 6.51 15.67 -14.83
C ILE A 196 6.58 14.76 -13.60
N GLY A 197 5.98 15.21 -12.50
CA GLY A 197 6.05 14.56 -11.20
C GLY A 197 4.75 13.86 -10.81
N VAL A 198 4.79 13.22 -9.65
CA VAL A 198 3.62 12.71 -8.94
C VAL A 198 3.22 13.70 -7.83
N PRO A 199 2.05 13.55 -7.19
CA PRO A 199 1.71 14.33 -6.00
C PRO A 199 2.75 14.16 -4.89
N GLU A 200 2.80 15.14 -3.99
CA GLU A 200 3.69 15.10 -2.83
C GLU A 200 3.38 13.90 -1.93
N GLY A 201 4.43 13.35 -1.29
CA GLY A 201 4.29 12.20 -0.39
C GLY A 201 4.36 10.82 -1.06
N TYR A 202 4.40 10.77 -2.39
CA TYR A 202 4.64 9.52 -3.13
C TYR A 202 6.15 9.20 -3.22
N PRO A 203 6.55 7.91 -3.38
CA PRO A 203 7.97 7.53 -3.44
C PRO A 203 8.76 8.26 -4.52
N ILE A 204 8.17 8.47 -5.69
CA ILE A 204 8.80 9.18 -6.81
C ILE A 204 9.06 10.64 -6.45
N ASP A 205 8.12 11.32 -5.78
CA ASP A 205 8.30 12.70 -5.32
C ASP A 205 9.44 12.79 -4.28
N ARG A 206 9.55 11.84 -3.37
CA ARG A 206 10.65 11.79 -2.39
C ARG A 206 12.03 11.65 -3.03
N VAL A 207 12.14 10.91 -4.14
CA VAL A 207 13.38 10.83 -4.92
C VAL A 207 13.70 12.20 -5.53
N LEU A 208 12.71 12.89 -6.10
CA LEU A 208 12.90 14.23 -6.67
C LEU A 208 13.32 15.26 -5.60
N VAL A 209 12.72 15.19 -4.40
CA VAL A 209 13.16 16.00 -3.24
C VAL A 209 14.60 15.66 -2.84
N SER A 210 14.99 14.38 -2.83
CA SER A 210 16.37 13.97 -2.53
C SER A 210 17.37 14.51 -3.57
N MET A 211 17.01 14.52 -4.85
CA MET A 211 17.81 15.14 -5.92
C MET A 211 17.98 16.65 -5.71
N ALA A 212 16.90 17.34 -5.33
CA ALA A 212 16.92 18.76 -5.02
C ALA A 212 17.87 19.09 -3.84
N LEU A 213 17.81 18.28 -2.78
CA LEU A 213 18.69 18.44 -1.62
C LEU A 213 20.16 18.18 -1.97
N GLN A 214 20.44 17.21 -2.83
CA GLN A 214 21.80 16.87 -3.26
C GLN A 214 22.42 17.95 -4.15
N SER A 215 21.65 18.48 -5.10
CA SER A 215 22.14 19.48 -6.06
C SER A 215 22.07 20.92 -5.57
N GLY A 216 21.29 21.19 -4.51
CA GLY A 216 20.98 22.54 -4.06
C GLY A 216 20.06 23.30 -5.02
N VAL A 217 19.43 22.62 -5.99
CA VAL A 217 18.56 23.21 -7.03
C VAL A 217 17.16 22.65 -6.87
N ALA A 218 16.15 23.53 -6.75
CA ALA A 218 14.75 23.12 -6.77
C ALA A 218 14.34 22.75 -8.20
N PRO A 219 13.76 21.53 -8.41
CA PRO A 219 13.26 21.13 -9.72
C PRO A 219 12.01 21.92 -10.09
N GLU A 220 11.88 22.29 -11.36
CA GLU A 220 10.65 22.85 -11.89
C GLU A 220 9.68 21.73 -12.22
N VAL A 221 8.62 21.55 -11.42
CA VAL A 221 7.59 20.54 -11.66
C VAL A 221 6.42 21.19 -12.39
N VAL A 222 6.32 20.94 -13.70
CA VAL A 222 5.32 21.57 -14.58
C VAL A 222 3.95 20.86 -14.54
N HIS A 223 3.93 19.55 -14.25
CA HIS A 223 2.70 18.74 -14.10
C HIS A 223 2.85 17.74 -12.98
N ARG A 224 1.74 17.42 -12.29
CA ARG A 224 1.67 16.36 -11.29
C ARG A 224 0.48 15.43 -11.57
N THR A 225 0.74 14.12 -11.65
CA THR A 225 -0.29 13.09 -11.83
C THR A 225 0.23 11.73 -11.34
N VAL A 226 -0.65 10.86 -10.83
CA VAL A 226 -0.32 9.45 -10.49
C VAL A 226 -0.46 8.52 -11.71
N HIS A 227 -1.11 8.97 -12.78
CA HIS A 227 -1.43 8.13 -13.94
C HIS A 227 -0.20 7.92 -14.82
N LEU A 228 0.54 6.82 -14.57
CA LEU A 228 1.80 6.52 -15.25
C LEU A 228 1.74 6.60 -16.79
N PRO A 229 0.73 6.05 -17.48
CA PRO A 229 0.63 6.18 -18.93
C PRO A 229 0.53 7.64 -19.40
N LEU A 230 -0.09 8.54 -18.62
CA LEU A 230 -0.12 9.97 -18.93
C LEU A 230 1.27 10.61 -18.76
N ILE A 231 1.99 10.26 -17.70
CA ILE A 231 3.38 10.71 -17.50
C ILE A 231 4.23 10.33 -18.71
N GLU A 232 4.18 9.06 -19.11
CA GLU A 232 4.95 8.53 -20.26
C GLU A 232 4.56 9.23 -21.59
N ASN A 233 3.27 9.51 -21.80
CA ASN A 233 2.79 10.23 -22.99
C ASN A 233 3.31 11.69 -23.00
N LEU A 234 3.32 12.37 -21.86
CA LEU A 234 3.83 13.74 -21.74
C LEU A 234 5.35 13.78 -22.00
N VAL A 235 6.10 12.80 -21.47
CA VAL A 235 7.54 12.67 -21.77
C VAL A 235 7.73 12.41 -23.27
N ALA A 236 7.02 11.46 -23.86
CA ALA A 236 7.13 11.13 -25.28
C ALA A 236 6.80 12.33 -26.19
N ALA A 237 5.89 13.20 -25.75
CA ALA A 237 5.53 14.44 -26.45
C ALA A 237 6.52 15.60 -26.21
N GLY A 238 7.56 15.42 -25.38
CA GLY A 238 8.59 16.44 -25.13
C GLY A 238 8.21 17.52 -24.11
N HIS A 239 7.18 17.28 -23.28
CA HIS A 239 6.74 18.25 -22.27
C HIS A 239 7.62 18.29 -21.02
N GLY A 240 8.62 17.41 -20.92
CA GLY A 240 9.55 17.35 -19.82
C GLY A 240 10.13 15.96 -19.61
N VAL A 241 10.85 15.78 -18.50
CA VAL A 241 11.40 14.50 -18.05
C VAL A 241 10.62 13.99 -16.84
N ALA A 242 10.71 12.68 -16.55
CA ALA A 242 10.03 12.10 -15.41
C ALA A 242 10.86 10.99 -14.76
N LEU A 243 10.65 10.74 -13.47
CA LEU A 243 11.04 9.48 -12.85
C LEU A 243 9.91 8.45 -13.05
N VAL A 244 10.25 7.29 -13.61
CA VAL A 244 9.28 6.22 -13.88
C VAL A 244 9.78 4.88 -13.35
N PRO A 245 8.87 3.97 -12.95
CA PRO A 245 9.23 2.62 -12.51
C PRO A 245 9.78 1.82 -13.69
N ARG A 246 11.01 1.30 -13.56
CA ARG A 246 11.72 0.62 -14.64
C ARG A 246 10.96 -0.57 -15.22
N HIS A 247 10.55 -1.52 -14.36
CA HIS A 247 9.94 -2.76 -14.83
C HIS A 247 8.60 -2.52 -15.53
N THR A 248 7.80 -1.60 -14.99
CA THR A 248 6.51 -1.26 -15.58
C THR A 248 6.66 -0.48 -16.88
N SER A 249 7.64 0.44 -16.99
CA SER A 249 7.80 1.35 -18.13
C SER A 249 8.69 0.78 -19.25
N ALA A 250 9.58 -0.17 -18.95
CA ALA A 250 10.58 -0.67 -19.93
C ALA A 250 9.95 -1.25 -21.20
N SER A 251 8.82 -1.95 -21.09
CA SER A 251 8.11 -2.52 -22.24
C SER A 251 7.44 -1.47 -23.14
N ARG A 252 7.16 -0.28 -22.59
CA ARG A 252 6.48 0.84 -23.27
C ARG A 252 7.40 1.92 -23.79
N ALA A 253 8.70 1.89 -23.38
CA ALA A 253 9.69 2.89 -23.73
C ALA A 253 10.13 2.85 -25.22
N PRO A 254 10.33 1.68 -25.87
CA PRO A 254 10.90 1.63 -27.22
C PRO A 254 10.11 2.48 -28.24
N GLY A 255 10.83 3.37 -28.93
CA GLY A 255 10.26 4.25 -29.94
C GLY A 255 9.44 5.43 -29.38
N ARG A 256 9.39 5.60 -28.05
CA ARG A 256 8.60 6.68 -27.41
C ARG A 256 9.45 7.60 -26.54
N PHE A 257 10.29 7.04 -25.69
CA PHE A 257 11.20 7.74 -24.81
C PHE A 257 12.37 6.83 -24.43
N HIS A 258 13.44 7.43 -23.89
CA HIS A 258 14.60 6.70 -23.37
C HIS A 258 14.51 6.57 -21.85
N LEU A 259 15.07 5.50 -21.31
CA LEU A 259 15.24 5.29 -19.88
C LEU A 259 16.72 5.40 -19.52
N ALA A 260 17.06 6.25 -18.56
CA ALA A 260 18.41 6.43 -18.05
C ALA A 260 18.44 6.24 -16.53
N THR A 261 19.42 5.46 -16.07
CA THR A 261 19.65 5.24 -14.63
C THR A 261 20.23 6.51 -14.01
N LEU A 262 19.67 6.94 -12.86
CA LEU A 262 20.18 8.08 -12.12
C LEU A 262 21.45 7.71 -11.36
N GLU A 263 22.52 8.48 -11.51
CA GLU A 263 23.78 8.27 -10.81
C GLU A 263 23.80 8.91 -9.43
N ASN A 264 24.47 8.25 -8.47
CA ASN A 264 24.71 8.75 -7.11
C ASN A 264 23.44 9.07 -6.30
N VAL A 265 22.27 8.63 -6.77
CA VAL A 265 21.01 8.67 -6.04
C VAL A 265 20.43 7.27 -5.97
N ARG A 266 20.01 6.86 -4.79
CA ARG A 266 19.32 5.61 -4.59
C ARG A 266 17.85 5.75 -5.03
N ALA A 267 17.63 5.84 -6.35
CA ALA A 267 16.31 5.97 -6.91
C ALA A 267 15.62 4.59 -6.99
N GLY A 268 14.55 4.43 -6.23
CA GLY A 268 13.77 3.19 -6.21
C GLY A 268 12.61 3.24 -5.24
N ARG A 269 11.72 2.25 -5.40
CA ARG A 269 10.61 2.02 -4.48
C ARG A 269 10.58 0.54 -4.09
N HIS A 270 10.17 0.26 -2.85
CA HIS A 270 9.87 -1.09 -2.41
C HIS A 270 8.39 -1.37 -2.62
N LEU A 271 8.09 -2.52 -3.21
CA LEU A 271 6.74 -3.07 -3.25
C LEU A 271 6.62 -4.09 -2.13
N GLU A 272 5.55 -3.98 -1.35
CA GLU A 272 5.29 -4.79 -0.16
C GLU A 272 3.82 -5.20 -0.13
N ALA A 273 3.52 -6.38 0.42
CA ALA A 273 2.17 -6.77 0.79
C ALA A 273 1.98 -6.52 2.28
N LEU A 274 1.01 -5.70 2.64
CA LEU A 274 0.62 -5.38 4.00
C LEU A 274 -0.67 -6.11 4.35
N MET A 275 -0.73 -6.71 5.52
CA MET A 275 -1.89 -7.43 6.03
C MET A 275 -2.06 -7.16 7.52
N ARG A 276 -3.26 -7.22 8.02
CA ARG A 276 -3.46 -7.37 9.46
C ARG A 276 -2.99 -8.77 9.89
N PRO A 277 -2.44 -8.94 11.10
CA PRO A 277 -1.95 -10.25 11.55
C PRO A 277 -3.02 -11.36 11.52
N ASP A 278 -4.26 -11.06 11.91
CA ASP A 278 -5.39 -11.98 11.85
C ASP A 278 -5.74 -12.40 10.41
N ARG A 279 -5.62 -11.49 9.44
CA ARG A 279 -5.83 -11.79 8.02
C ARG A 279 -4.70 -12.63 7.45
N ALA A 280 -3.45 -12.32 7.83
CA ALA A 280 -2.27 -13.09 7.42
C ALA A 280 -2.29 -14.56 7.93
N ALA A 281 -3.02 -14.84 9.00
CA ALA A 281 -3.20 -16.21 9.51
C ALA A 281 -4.13 -17.08 8.63
N ARG A 282 -5.01 -16.47 7.81
CA ARG A 282 -5.96 -17.19 6.94
C ARG A 282 -5.23 -17.94 5.82
N PRO A 283 -5.51 -19.25 5.59
CA PRO A 283 -4.84 -20.03 4.55
C PRO A 283 -5.00 -19.45 3.14
N ALA A 284 -6.21 -19.00 2.77
CA ALA A 284 -6.47 -18.39 1.47
C ALA A 284 -5.63 -17.11 1.25
N VAL A 285 -5.47 -16.28 2.29
CA VAL A 285 -4.65 -15.06 2.23
C VAL A 285 -3.17 -15.41 2.06
N ARG A 286 -2.67 -16.41 2.78
CA ARG A 286 -1.28 -16.89 2.62
C ARG A 286 -1.03 -17.38 1.21
N THR A 287 -1.93 -18.20 0.66
CA THR A 287 -1.83 -18.69 -0.73
C THR A 287 -1.73 -17.52 -1.72
N VAL A 288 -2.61 -16.52 -1.60
CA VAL A 288 -2.58 -15.33 -2.49
C VAL A 288 -1.27 -14.58 -2.37
N VAL A 289 -0.78 -14.36 -1.15
CA VAL A 289 0.49 -13.65 -0.91
C VAL A 289 1.70 -14.44 -1.44
N ASP A 290 1.68 -15.77 -1.30
CA ASP A 290 2.74 -16.63 -1.84
C ASP A 290 2.78 -16.57 -3.38
N GLU A 291 1.61 -16.55 -4.05
CA GLU A 291 1.54 -16.40 -5.50
C GLU A 291 1.96 -14.99 -5.97
N ILE A 292 1.60 -13.94 -5.22
CA ILE A 292 2.09 -12.57 -5.48
C ILE A 292 3.62 -12.51 -5.34
N ARG A 293 4.18 -13.13 -4.29
CA ARG A 293 5.63 -13.18 -4.06
C ARG A 293 6.35 -13.97 -5.13
N ALA A 294 5.77 -15.10 -5.56
CA ALA A 294 6.33 -15.93 -6.64
C ALA A 294 6.35 -15.17 -7.97
N GLU A 295 5.29 -14.40 -8.27
CA GLU A 295 5.27 -13.54 -9.45
C GLU A 295 6.31 -12.42 -9.37
N ALA A 296 6.38 -11.73 -8.23
CA ALA A 296 7.39 -10.68 -8.02
C ALA A 296 8.83 -11.18 -8.13
N ALA A 297 9.08 -12.43 -7.75
CA ALA A 297 10.41 -13.06 -7.87
C ALA A 297 10.78 -13.46 -9.31
N SER A 298 9.82 -13.47 -10.25
CA SER A 298 10.05 -13.77 -11.66
C SER A 298 10.42 -12.54 -12.51
N ILE A 299 10.35 -11.35 -11.92
CA ILE A 299 10.68 -10.05 -12.53
C ILE A 299 12.17 -9.74 -12.34
#